data_90ad64c0580a484574b3353f9844264c
#
_entry.id   90ad64c0580a484574b3353f9844264c
#
_cell.length_a   1.000
_cell.length_b   1.000
_cell.length_c   1.000
_cell.angle_alpha   90.00
_cell.angle_beta   90.00
_cell.angle_gamma   90.00
#
_symmetry.space_group_name_H-M   'P 1'
#
loop_
_entity.id
_entity.type
_entity.pdbx_description
1 polymer ?
#
loop_
_entity_poly.entity_id
_entity_poly.type
_entity_poly.pdbx_seq_one_letter_code
_entity_poly.pdbx_strand_id
1 'polypeptide(L)'
;KRTAFVQEYEASPEEVQLYENISEYLQRPGTYGIPEKVRPMLSLIVRKIMSSSAYALSYTLQRFIERLEHYKVTGELLSAMSTVENDYEVTLDDEKEEINEGLNPAVSEAIDMEIAELRMYQEQAKAIVNETKAKQLLVALEKTFHKNEMLGAPKKALIFTESRRTQ
;
A
#
# COMPACT_ATOMS: atom_id res chain seq x y z
N LYS A 1 26.18 8.80 -24.50
CA LYS A 1 26.11 7.35 -24.24
C LYS A 1 25.21 7.13 -23.01
N ARG A 2 24.17 6.30 -23.14
CA ARG A 2 23.35 5.91 -21.98
C ARG A 2 24.11 4.86 -21.15
N THR A 3 24.11 5.05 -19.82
CA THR A 3 24.63 4.06 -18.87
C THR A 3 23.53 3.78 -17.87
N ALA A 4 23.15 2.52 -17.69
CA ALA A 4 22.21 2.09 -16.68
C ALA A 4 23.01 1.45 -15.52
N PHE A 5 22.58 1.72 -14.30
CA PHE A 5 23.06 1.01 -13.11
C PHE A 5 21.87 0.74 -12.16
N VAL A 6 21.99 -0.32 -11.41
CA VAL A 6 21.01 -0.69 -10.39
C VAL A 6 21.61 -0.36 -9.03
N GLN A 7 20.85 0.36 -8.20
CA GLN A 7 21.18 0.56 -6.80
C GLN A 7 20.40 -0.47 -5.99
N GLU A 8 21.09 -1.50 -5.54
CA GLU A 8 20.51 -2.51 -4.65
C GLU A 8 20.37 -1.98 -3.24
N TYR A 9 19.37 -2.48 -2.52
CA TYR A 9 19.13 -2.19 -1.11
C TYR A 9 18.52 -3.39 -0.40
N GLU A 10 18.77 -3.49 0.88
CA GLU A 10 18.12 -4.45 1.77
C GLU A 10 17.09 -3.69 2.62
N ALA A 11 15.86 -4.20 2.68
CA ALA A 11 14.82 -3.62 3.53
C ALA A 11 15.20 -3.75 5.02
N SER A 12 14.76 -2.82 5.84
CA SER A 12 14.97 -2.93 7.29
C SER A 12 14.13 -4.08 7.88
N PRO A 13 14.51 -4.62 9.04
CA PRO A 13 13.71 -5.66 9.70
C PRO A 13 12.25 -5.27 9.90
N GLU A 14 11.98 -4.01 10.21
CA GLU A 14 10.64 -3.46 10.39
C GLU A 14 9.87 -3.43 9.06
N GLU A 15 10.52 -3.06 7.96
CA GLU A 15 9.93 -3.10 6.62
C GLU A 15 9.60 -4.54 6.21
N VAL A 16 10.50 -5.49 6.48
CA VAL A 16 10.30 -6.92 6.20
C VAL A 16 9.13 -7.46 7.00
N GLN A 17 9.08 -7.19 8.32
CA GLN A 17 8.00 -7.66 9.18
C GLN A 17 6.63 -7.12 8.75
N LEU A 18 6.56 -5.83 8.43
CA LEU A 18 5.32 -5.23 7.91
C LEU A 18 4.90 -5.90 6.60
N TYR A 19 5.84 -6.15 5.69
CA TYR A 19 5.58 -6.81 4.42
C TYR A 19 5.02 -8.24 4.61
N GLU A 20 5.59 -9.01 5.53
CA GLU A 20 5.14 -10.36 5.86
C GLU A 20 3.73 -10.34 6.46
N ASN A 21 3.46 -9.48 7.44
CA ASN A 21 2.17 -9.33 8.08
C ASN A 21 1.06 -8.98 7.06
N ILE A 22 1.31 -7.99 6.22
CA ILE A 22 0.34 -7.59 5.17
C ILE A 22 0.18 -8.70 4.14
N SER A 23 1.25 -9.40 3.76
CA SER A 23 1.18 -10.51 2.80
C SER A 23 0.34 -11.68 3.33
N GLU A 24 0.42 -11.98 4.61
CA GLU A 24 -0.41 -12.97 5.28
C GLU A 24 -1.89 -12.54 5.30
N TYR A 25 -2.16 -11.30 5.70
CA TYR A 25 -3.52 -10.73 5.69
C TYR A 25 -4.14 -10.78 4.29
N LEU A 26 -3.40 -10.40 3.24
CA LEU A 26 -3.87 -10.42 1.85
C LEU A 26 -4.24 -11.82 1.35
N GLN A 27 -3.63 -12.87 1.90
CA GLN A 27 -3.87 -14.27 1.48
C GLN A 27 -4.94 -14.96 2.33
N ARG A 28 -5.27 -14.42 3.50
CA ARG A 28 -6.20 -15.04 4.44
C ARG A 28 -7.63 -15.02 3.89
N PRO A 29 -8.32 -16.17 3.79
CA PRO A 29 -9.71 -16.22 3.38
C PRO A 29 -10.64 -15.63 4.46
N GLY A 30 -11.86 -15.25 4.05
CA GLY A 30 -12.91 -14.81 4.97
C GLY A 30 -12.71 -13.42 5.58
N THR A 31 -11.81 -12.59 5.05
CA THR A 31 -11.66 -11.20 5.47
C THR A 31 -12.73 -10.32 4.82
N TYR A 32 -13.28 -9.38 5.58
CA TYR A 32 -14.29 -8.42 5.10
C TYR A 32 -13.65 -7.25 4.35
N GLY A 33 -12.42 -6.89 4.71
CA GLY A 33 -11.66 -5.84 4.03
C GLY A 33 -11.22 -6.23 2.62
N ILE A 34 -11.04 -7.54 2.36
CA ILE A 34 -10.59 -8.06 1.05
C ILE A 34 -11.49 -9.22 0.63
N PRO A 35 -12.60 -8.94 -0.08
CA PRO A 35 -13.51 -9.95 -0.59
C PRO A 35 -12.84 -10.91 -1.56
N GLU A 36 -13.27 -12.18 -1.53
CA GLU A 36 -12.69 -13.28 -2.33
C GLU A 36 -12.67 -12.96 -3.84
N LYS A 37 -13.75 -12.38 -4.37
CA LYS A 37 -13.91 -12.08 -5.80
C LYS A 37 -12.80 -11.16 -6.33
N VAL A 38 -12.41 -10.13 -5.55
CA VAL A 38 -11.44 -9.10 -5.95
C VAL A 38 -10.05 -9.31 -5.34
N ARG A 39 -9.90 -10.29 -4.43
CA ARG A 39 -8.67 -10.58 -3.70
C ARG A 39 -7.42 -10.67 -4.57
N PRO A 40 -7.40 -11.42 -5.71
CA PRO A 40 -6.18 -11.55 -6.50
C PRO A 40 -5.68 -10.20 -7.03
N MET A 41 -6.61 -9.39 -7.54
CA MET A 41 -6.29 -8.08 -8.12
C MET A 41 -5.91 -7.08 -7.02
N LEU A 42 -6.70 -7.00 -5.96
CA LEU A 42 -6.47 -6.10 -4.83
C LEU A 42 -5.14 -6.41 -4.13
N SER A 43 -4.82 -7.70 -3.94
CA SER A 43 -3.54 -8.13 -3.38
C SER A 43 -2.36 -7.70 -4.24
N LEU A 44 -2.47 -7.77 -5.57
CA LEU A 44 -1.44 -7.29 -6.48
C LEU A 44 -1.21 -5.78 -6.33
N ILE A 45 -2.29 -5.00 -6.27
CA ILE A 45 -2.22 -3.54 -6.12
C ILE A 45 -1.62 -3.16 -4.78
N VAL A 46 -2.10 -3.77 -3.67
CA VAL A 46 -1.56 -3.47 -2.32
C VAL A 46 -0.07 -3.81 -2.23
N ARG A 47 0.38 -4.92 -2.83
CA ARG A 47 1.81 -5.27 -2.89
C ARG A 47 2.63 -4.25 -3.67
N LYS A 48 2.10 -3.69 -4.76
CA LYS A 48 2.75 -2.59 -5.48
C LYS A 48 2.84 -1.32 -4.62
N ILE A 49 1.78 -0.99 -3.87
CA ILE A 49 1.79 0.13 -2.93
C ILE A 49 2.85 -0.08 -1.86
N MET A 50 2.92 -1.26 -1.24
CA MET A 50 3.95 -1.62 -0.25
C MET A 50 5.35 -1.44 -0.80
N SER A 51 5.59 -1.91 -2.04
CA SER A 51 6.90 -1.78 -2.67
C SER A 51 7.23 -0.33 -3.05
N SER A 52 6.25 0.57 -3.09
CA SER A 52 6.47 1.99 -3.35
C SER A 52 6.87 2.75 -2.09
N SER A 53 6.02 2.72 -1.04
CA SER A 53 6.35 3.31 0.25
C SER A 53 5.44 2.84 1.38
N ALA A 54 5.97 2.76 2.61
CA ALA A 54 5.19 2.49 3.82
C ALA A 54 4.16 3.61 4.09
N TYR A 55 4.49 4.85 3.74
CA TYR A 55 3.59 5.97 3.83
C TYR A 55 2.34 5.78 2.95
N ALA A 56 2.51 5.43 1.67
CA ALA A 56 1.38 5.14 0.77
C ALA A 56 0.53 3.98 1.29
N LEU A 57 1.19 2.92 1.81
CA LEU A 57 0.51 1.79 2.44
C LEU A 57 -0.36 2.22 3.63
N SER A 58 0.13 3.10 4.51
CA SER A 58 -0.63 3.57 5.67
C SER A 58 -1.96 4.23 5.29
N TYR A 59 -2.00 4.95 4.17
CA TYR A 59 -3.23 5.54 3.62
C TYR A 59 -4.18 4.49 3.06
N THR A 60 -3.65 3.49 2.36
CA THR A 60 -4.47 2.39 1.84
C THR A 60 -5.12 1.62 2.99
N LEU A 61 -4.37 1.31 4.05
CA LEU A 61 -4.89 0.66 5.26
C LEU A 61 -5.97 1.51 5.94
N GLN A 62 -5.78 2.83 6.03
CA GLN A 62 -6.80 3.74 6.55
C GLN A 62 -8.12 3.61 5.79
N ARG A 63 -8.08 3.55 4.47
CA ARG A 63 -9.29 3.43 3.65
C ARG A 63 -9.99 2.07 3.81
N PHE A 64 -9.25 0.98 4.01
CA PHE A 64 -9.85 -0.30 4.38
C PHE A 64 -10.58 -0.21 5.73
N ILE A 65 -9.96 0.44 6.72
CA ILE A 65 -10.58 0.67 8.03
C ILE A 65 -11.86 1.47 7.88
N GLU A 66 -11.82 2.63 7.20
CA GLU A 66 -12.98 3.50 6.97
C GLU A 66 -14.13 2.77 6.25
N ARG A 67 -13.82 1.93 5.29
CA ARG A 67 -14.78 1.08 4.57
C ARG A 67 -15.48 0.11 5.52
N LEU A 68 -14.74 -0.57 6.39
CA LEU A 68 -15.28 -1.51 7.37
C LEU A 68 -16.10 -0.79 8.46
N GLU A 69 -15.64 0.37 8.93
CA GLU A 69 -16.37 1.21 9.87
C GLU A 69 -17.70 1.72 9.26
N HIS A 70 -17.68 2.14 7.99
CA HIS A 70 -18.89 2.53 7.26
C HIS A 70 -19.88 1.37 7.20
N TYR A 71 -19.42 0.17 6.85
CA TYR A 71 -20.28 -1.02 6.82
C TYR A 71 -20.95 -1.30 8.17
N LYS A 72 -20.21 -1.16 9.28
CA LYS A 72 -20.78 -1.35 10.62
C LYS A 72 -21.90 -0.36 10.94
N VAL A 73 -21.84 0.87 10.43
CA VAL A 73 -22.83 1.92 10.71
C VAL A 73 -24.03 1.83 9.78
N THR A 74 -23.81 1.56 8.50
CA THR A 74 -24.84 1.65 7.48
C THR A 74 -25.41 0.30 7.03
N GLY A 75 -24.67 -0.80 7.26
CA GLY A 75 -24.97 -2.11 6.69
C GLY A 75 -24.64 -2.19 5.19
N GLU A 76 -24.07 -1.13 4.60
CA GLU A 76 -23.68 -1.09 3.19
C GLU A 76 -22.17 -1.21 3.04
N LEU A 77 -21.71 -2.25 2.36
CA LEU A 77 -20.30 -2.42 2.05
C LEU A 77 -19.96 -1.76 0.72
N LEU A 78 -19.14 -0.71 0.79
CA LEU A 78 -18.59 -0.05 -0.39
C LEU A 78 -17.62 -0.98 -1.12
N SER A 79 -17.42 -0.77 -2.43
CA SER A 79 -16.46 -1.55 -3.22
C SER A 79 -15.05 -1.52 -2.60
N ALA A 80 -14.43 -2.68 -2.41
CA ALA A 80 -13.07 -2.78 -1.91
C ALA A 80 -12.04 -2.18 -2.89
N MET A 81 -12.36 -2.18 -4.18
CA MET A 81 -11.50 -1.59 -5.21
C MET A 81 -11.45 -0.07 -5.11
N SER A 82 -12.52 0.60 -4.67
CA SER A 82 -12.53 2.05 -4.46
C SER A 82 -11.48 2.52 -3.44
N THR A 83 -11.01 1.63 -2.58
CA THR A 83 -9.94 1.93 -1.61
C THR A 83 -8.58 2.19 -2.27
N VAL A 84 -8.35 1.68 -3.47
CA VAL A 84 -7.07 1.77 -4.19
C VAL A 84 -7.13 2.59 -5.49
N GLU A 85 -8.34 2.96 -5.98
CA GLU A 85 -8.53 3.69 -7.25
C GLU A 85 -7.76 5.01 -7.34
N ASN A 86 -7.69 5.76 -6.25
CA ASN A 86 -6.99 7.06 -6.24
C ASN A 86 -5.47 6.92 -6.34
N ASP A 87 -4.92 5.74 -6.04
CA ASP A 87 -3.48 5.48 -6.08
C ASP A 87 -3.04 4.87 -7.41
N TYR A 88 -4.00 4.25 -8.13
CA TYR A 88 -3.79 3.65 -9.44
C TYR A 88 -4.96 4.03 -10.37
N GLU A 89 -4.68 4.31 -11.64
CA GLU A 89 -5.71 4.53 -12.67
C GLU A 89 -6.36 3.17 -13.05
N VAL A 90 -7.15 2.64 -12.16
CA VAL A 90 -7.96 1.44 -12.41
C VAL A 90 -9.41 1.90 -12.44
N THR A 91 -9.96 2.08 -13.62
CA THR A 91 -11.40 2.23 -13.82
C THR A 91 -12.02 0.84 -13.76
N LEU A 92 -12.68 0.54 -12.66
CA LEU A 92 -13.47 -0.68 -12.51
C LEU A 92 -14.93 -0.31 -12.39
N ASP A 93 -15.78 -1.09 -13.05
CA ASP A 93 -17.21 -0.98 -12.87
C ASP A 93 -17.54 -1.14 -11.38
N ASP A 94 -18.28 -0.16 -10.83
CA ASP A 94 -18.77 -0.15 -9.44
C ASP A 94 -19.83 -1.27 -9.25
N GLU A 95 -19.38 -2.50 -9.21
CA GLU A 95 -20.22 -3.60 -8.73
C GLU A 95 -20.30 -3.47 -7.21
N LYS A 96 -21.52 -3.21 -6.70
CA LYS A 96 -21.81 -3.33 -5.27
C LYS A 96 -21.46 -4.73 -4.81
N GLU A 97 -20.57 -4.83 -3.84
CA GLU A 97 -20.24 -6.11 -3.23
C GLU A 97 -21.40 -6.49 -2.29
N GLU A 98 -22.18 -7.49 -2.66
CA GLU A 98 -23.17 -8.07 -1.77
C GLU A 98 -22.45 -8.96 -0.75
N ILE A 99 -22.51 -8.57 0.52
CA ILE A 99 -22.24 -9.51 1.60
C ILE A 99 -23.52 -10.32 1.79
N ASN A 100 -23.46 -11.62 1.55
CA ASN A 100 -24.57 -12.55 1.75
C ASN A 100 -24.96 -12.71 3.23
N GLU A 101 -24.13 -12.29 4.15
CA GLU A 101 -24.37 -12.29 5.58
C GLU A 101 -24.68 -10.87 6.05
N GLY A 102 -25.96 -10.64 6.40
CA GLY A 102 -26.35 -9.36 7.03
C GLY A 102 -25.58 -9.11 8.32
N LEU A 103 -25.43 -7.83 8.69
CA LEU A 103 -24.73 -7.41 9.92
C LEU A 103 -25.42 -8.04 11.15
N ASN A 104 -24.78 -9.04 11.74
CA ASN A 104 -25.19 -9.66 12.99
C ASN A 104 -24.06 -9.52 14.05
N PRO A 105 -24.29 -9.83 15.33
CA PRO A 105 -23.28 -9.64 16.36
C PRO A 105 -21.94 -10.34 16.08
N ALA A 106 -21.96 -11.56 15.54
CA ALA A 106 -20.75 -12.32 15.22
C ALA A 106 -19.96 -11.68 14.05
N VAL A 107 -20.64 -11.23 13.03
CA VAL A 107 -20.05 -10.48 11.91
C VAL A 107 -19.45 -9.16 12.41
N SER A 108 -20.17 -8.44 13.28
CA SER A 108 -19.69 -7.18 13.86
C SER A 108 -18.42 -7.38 14.66
N GLU A 109 -18.35 -8.43 15.48
CA GLU A 109 -17.16 -8.76 16.27
C GLU A 109 -15.96 -9.13 15.37
N ALA A 110 -16.20 -9.93 14.34
CA ALA A 110 -15.15 -10.30 13.38
C ALA A 110 -14.58 -9.07 12.65
N ILE A 111 -15.44 -8.13 12.27
CA ILE A 111 -15.02 -6.86 11.66
C ILE A 111 -14.25 -5.99 12.65
N ASP A 112 -14.62 -5.95 13.92
CA ASP A 112 -13.87 -5.20 14.95
C ASP A 112 -12.46 -5.76 15.14
N MET A 113 -12.31 -7.08 15.13
CA MET A 113 -10.99 -7.70 15.17
C MET A 113 -10.15 -7.37 13.93
N GLU A 114 -10.76 -7.39 12.76
CA GLU A 114 -10.08 -7.03 11.50
C GLU A 114 -9.67 -5.55 11.46
N ILE A 115 -10.53 -4.65 11.92
CA ILE A 115 -10.20 -3.22 12.06
C ILE A 115 -9.02 -3.03 13.03
N ALA A 116 -9.03 -3.72 14.17
CA ALA A 116 -7.94 -3.62 15.14
C ALA A 116 -6.60 -4.09 14.55
N GLU A 117 -6.62 -5.17 13.79
CA GLU A 117 -5.45 -5.69 13.07
C GLU A 117 -4.95 -4.70 12.01
N LEU A 118 -5.83 -4.16 11.17
CA LEU A 118 -5.49 -3.16 10.15
C LEU A 118 -4.92 -1.88 10.77
N ARG A 119 -5.44 -1.45 11.92
CA ARG A 119 -4.88 -0.31 12.67
C ARG A 119 -3.47 -0.59 13.18
N MET A 120 -3.21 -1.79 13.68
CA MET A 120 -1.87 -2.19 14.08
C MET A 120 -0.89 -2.12 12.90
N TYR A 121 -1.26 -2.63 11.74
CA TYR A 121 -0.43 -2.54 10.53
C TYR A 121 -0.25 -1.09 10.06
N GLN A 122 -1.28 -0.27 10.17
CA GLN A 122 -1.19 1.15 9.85
C GLN A 122 -0.18 1.89 10.74
N GLU A 123 -0.21 1.63 12.04
CA GLU A 123 0.74 2.24 12.97
C GLU A 123 2.18 1.74 12.72
N GLN A 124 2.37 0.46 12.39
CA GLN A 124 3.67 -0.05 11.96
C GLN A 124 4.15 0.68 10.70
N ALA A 125 3.28 0.86 9.70
CA ALA A 125 3.62 1.60 8.48
C ALA A 125 4.01 3.06 8.75
N LYS A 126 3.28 3.76 9.63
CA LYS A 126 3.57 5.14 10.04
C LYS A 126 4.87 5.27 10.83
N ALA A 127 5.25 4.23 11.59
CA ALA A 127 6.49 4.23 12.37
C ALA A 127 7.74 4.12 11.48
N ILE A 128 7.61 3.66 10.25
CA ILE A 128 8.72 3.59 9.29
C ILE A 128 8.97 4.98 8.69
N VAL A 129 9.62 5.86 9.46
CA VAL A 129 9.91 7.24 9.04
C VAL A 129 11.05 7.31 8.01
N ASN A 130 11.99 6.37 8.09
CA ASN A 130 13.22 6.37 7.29
C ASN A 130 13.25 5.15 6.36
N GLU A 131 12.41 5.16 5.35
CA GLU A 131 12.36 4.07 4.37
C GLU A 131 13.73 3.83 3.72
N THR A 132 14.16 2.57 3.71
CA THR A 132 15.45 2.18 3.15
C THR A 132 15.57 2.55 1.68
N LYS A 133 14.49 2.39 0.93
CA LYS A 133 14.40 2.75 -0.50
C LYS A 133 14.63 4.25 -0.72
N ALA A 134 14.02 5.12 0.10
CA ALA A 134 14.20 6.56 0.01
C ALA A 134 15.64 6.99 0.31
N LYS A 135 16.27 6.38 1.33
CA LYS A 135 17.70 6.60 1.63
C LYS A 135 18.59 6.22 0.45
N GLN A 136 18.34 5.07 -0.17
CA GLN A 136 19.12 4.62 -1.31
C GLN A 136 18.89 5.46 -2.56
N LEU A 137 17.71 6.04 -2.74
CA LEU A 137 17.46 7.02 -3.79
C LEU A 137 18.35 8.26 -3.62
N LEU A 138 18.47 8.79 -2.40
CA LEU A 138 19.35 9.93 -2.12
C LEU A 138 20.81 9.60 -2.45
N VAL A 139 21.29 8.43 -2.04
CA VAL A 139 22.66 7.97 -2.37
C VAL A 139 22.86 7.86 -3.89
N ALA A 140 21.87 7.33 -4.62
CA ALA A 140 21.94 7.23 -6.08
C ALA A 140 21.95 8.61 -6.76
N LEU A 141 21.16 9.56 -6.25
CA LEU A 141 21.14 10.95 -6.73
C LEU A 141 22.47 11.65 -6.50
N GLU A 142 23.06 11.52 -5.31
CA GLU A 142 24.38 12.11 -4.99
C GLU A 142 25.47 11.58 -5.93
N LYS A 143 25.55 10.26 -6.11
CA LYS A 143 26.46 9.63 -7.06
C LYS A 143 26.27 10.15 -8.49
N THR A 144 25.00 10.30 -8.91
CA THR A 144 24.65 10.77 -10.26
C THR A 144 25.03 12.24 -10.44
N PHE A 145 24.74 13.09 -9.47
CA PHE A 145 25.06 14.52 -9.54
C PHE A 145 26.56 14.79 -9.51
N HIS A 146 27.31 14.04 -8.70
CA HIS A 146 28.76 14.11 -8.71
C HIS A 146 29.33 13.74 -10.10
N LYS A 147 28.83 12.66 -10.71
CA LYS A 147 29.25 12.27 -12.05
C LYS A 147 28.87 13.29 -13.12
N ASN A 148 27.67 13.89 -13.04
CA ASN A 148 27.24 14.96 -13.93
C ASN A 148 28.14 16.19 -13.85
N GLU A 149 28.55 16.57 -12.64
CA GLU A 149 29.47 17.69 -12.40
C GLU A 149 30.83 17.46 -13.08
N MET A 150 31.39 16.25 -12.95
CA MET A 150 32.64 15.88 -13.62
C MET A 150 32.53 15.94 -15.15
N LEU A 151 31.33 15.76 -15.70
CA LEU A 151 31.05 15.78 -17.14
C LEU A 151 30.58 17.15 -17.64
N GLY A 152 30.50 18.18 -16.77
CA GLY A 152 29.96 19.51 -17.12
C GLY A 152 28.44 19.48 -17.42
N ALA A 153 27.71 18.46 -16.96
CA ALA A 153 26.29 18.29 -17.16
C ALA A 153 25.47 18.89 -15.98
N PRO A 154 24.22 19.32 -16.21
CA PRO A 154 23.41 19.91 -15.16
C PRO A 154 23.03 18.86 -14.08
N LYS A 155 22.94 19.31 -12.81
CA LYS A 155 22.48 18.51 -11.68
C LYS A 155 20.94 18.42 -11.68
N LYS A 156 20.40 17.64 -12.63
CA LYS A 156 18.94 17.42 -12.77
C LYS A 156 18.66 15.92 -12.84
N ALA A 157 17.57 15.50 -12.22
CA ALA A 157 17.07 14.13 -12.27
C ALA A 157 15.55 14.14 -12.50
N LEU A 158 15.06 13.12 -13.21
CA LEU A 158 13.64 12.81 -13.29
C LEU A 158 13.41 11.55 -12.46
N ILE A 159 12.48 11.64 -11.51
CA ILE A 159 12.11 10.53 -10.64
C ILE A 159 10.73 10.06 -11.07
N PHE A 160 10.62 8.77 -11.38
CA PHE A 160 9.35 8.13 -11.70
C PHE A 160 8.94 7.23 -10.54
N THR A 161 7.68 7.31 -10.14
CA THR A 161 7.07 6.43 -9.13
C THR A 161 5.73 5.95 -9.62
N GLU A 162 5.35 4.72 -9.27
CA GLU A 162 4.07 4.13 -9.63
C GLU A 162 2.91 4.67 -8.77
N SER A 163 3.19 5.09 -7.54
CA SER A 163 2.18 5.62 -6.62
C SER A 163 2.14 7.13 -6.66
N ARG A 164 0.95 7.70 -6.91
CA ARG A 164 0.70 9.15 -6.84
C ARG A 164 0.99 9.74 -5.45
N ARG A 165 0.83 8.95 -4.39
CA ARG A 165 1.10 9.40 -3.01
C ARG A 165 2.57 9.40 -2.64
N THR A 166 3.41 8.73 -3.42
CA THR A 166 4.86 8.73 -3.25
C THR A 166 5.52 9.91 -3.99
N GLN A 167 4.77 10.59 -4.85
CA GLN A 167 5.22 11.81 -5.54
C GLN A 167 5.28 13.01 -4.59
#